data_97f667674de87f6a72017a2d105672eb
#
_entry.id   97f667674de87f6a72017a2d105672eb
#
_cell.length_a   1.000
_cell.length_b   1.000
_cell.length_c   1.000
_cell.angle_alpha   90.00
_cell.angle_beta   90.00
_cell.angle_gamma   90.00
#
_symmetry.space_group_name_H-M   'P 1'
#
loop_
_entity.id
_entity.type
_entity.pdbx_description
1 polymer ?
#
loop_
_entity_poly.entity_id
_entity_poly.type
_entity_poly.pdbx_seq_one_letter_code
_entity_poly.pdbx_strand_id
1 'polypeptide(L)'
;MWTSKPTEQQVANWLGIGGLMGCLLLTSGCHTGLAASEASARPTTHSPSLVIAATASRAEWRLQVPSAVHEELLNAALKSQKADGATVALVVAGQPTQRFDLTPMRGRQVEHNTTLRKRKAEAIVENFEHLITDSVAGVAGLDLLGVLDRAGREGRHARIAVLSSGVSTAPPFDIRKFGWPDGEQSVAASLKSRNELPQYLAGDDIRFYYLADAAGTQPRLTSPLRKGIIHAYLDICRSAGGICRVEDDAASNLKALAKLRVPVVPLPKVISVPRKRRCERTLRVPSVLLFAPNSAALDDGADAALRPIVDKVVNGRGTTVITEISGHTADVDAGDGVKLSQRRARAVARRLEQLGVPAALIEHVVGRGESRPVVRNRKPDGSISPSAARNRRVEITMSTVNCPSK
;
A
#
# COMPACT_ATOMS: atom_id res chain seq x y z
N MET A 1 37.17 -40.20 10.97
CA MET A 1 36.62 -41.56 10.76
C MET A 1 35.13 -41.48 10.73
N TRP A 2 34.60 -42.03 9.67
CA TRP A 2 33.20 -42.32 9.27
C TRP A 2 32.38 -41.18 8.68
N THR A 3 32.47 -41.18 7.38
CA THR A 3 31.60 -40.70 6.33
C THR A 3 30.27 -41.50 6.30
N SER A 4 29.18 -40.81 6.05
CA SER A 4 28.10 -41.41 5.25
C SER A 4 27.23 -40.32 4.61
N LYS A 5 27.30 -40.25 3.28
CA LYS A 5 26.31 -39.64 2.40
C LYS A 5 25.02 -40.43 2.45
N PRO A 6 23.85 -39.85 2.31
CA PRO A 6 22.68 -40.55 1.80
C PRO A 6 22.49 -40.30 0.30
N THR A 7 22.22 -41.36 -0.34
CA THR A 7 21.95 -41.65 -1.74
C THR A 7 20.73 -40.95 -2.30
N GLU A 8 20.86 -40.54 -3.58
CA GLU A 8 19.76 -40.35 -4.52
C GLU A 8 18.85 -41.60 -4.57
N GLN A 9 17.56 -41.37 -4.32
CA GLN A 9 16.43 -42.13 -4.91
C GLN A 9 15.14 -41.72 -4.23
N GLN A 10 14.35 -40.88 -4.90
CA GLN A 10 12.89 -40.86 -4.87
C GLN A 10 12.33 -39.70 -5.72
N VAL A 11 12.54 -39.85 -7.03
CA VAL A 11 11.73 -39.18 -8.04
C VAL A 11 11.18 -40.32 -8.91
N ALA A 12 9.94 -40.65 -8.71
CA ALA A 12 9.01 -41.26 -9.67
C ALA A 12 7.80 -41.84 -8.90
N ASN A 13 6.68 -41.23 -9.13
CA ASN A 13 5.37 -41.88 -9.26
C ASN A 13 4.24 -40.92 -8.92
N TRP A 14 3.69 -40.34 -9.94
CA TRP A 14 2.25 -40.01 -10.05
C TRP A 14 1.91 -39.75 -11.51
N LEU A 15 1.89 -40.89 -12.25
CA LEU A 15 1.21 -41.00 -13.54
C LEU A 15 0.34 -42.28 -13.50
N GLY A 16 -0.91 -42.08 -13.78
CA GLY A 16 -1.75 -43.18 -14.22
C GLY A 16 -2.77 -43.67 -13.20
N ILE A 17 -4.02 -43.38 -13.43
CA ILE A 17 -5.13 -44.37 -13.48
C ILE A 17 -6.21 -43.73 -14.34
N GLY A 18 -6.36 -44.26 -15.54
CA GLY A 18 -7.51 -44.11 -16.38
C GLY A 18 -8.63 -45.04 -15.89
N GLY A 19 -9.84 -44.65 -16.09
CA GLY A 19 -11.04 -45.43 -15.84
C GLY A 19 -12.08 -45.11 -16.90
N LEU A 20 -12.27 -46.10 -17.77
CA LEU A 20 -13.23 -46.13 -18.89
C LEU A 20 -14.68 -46.30 -18.42
N MET A 21 -15.57 -45.81 -19.28
CA MET A 21 -16.85 -46.41 -19.71
C MET A 21 -18.14 -46.06 -18.98
N GLY A 22 -19.05 -45.48 -19.74
CA GLY A 22 -20.48 -45.32 -19.45
C GLY A 22 -21.21 -44.53 -20.54
N CYS A 23 -21.32 -45.08 -21.74
CA CYS A 23 -22.27 -44.60 -22.77
C CYS A 23 -23.69 -44.95 -22.35
N LEU A 24 -24.59 -43.93 -22.28
CA LEU A 24 -26.02 -44.14 -22.52
C LEU A 24 -26.60 -42.90 -23.24
N LEU A 25 -27.09 -43.17 -24.43
CA LEU A 25 -27.86 -42.29 -25.32
C LEU A 25 -29.19 -41.91 -24.68
N LEU A 26 -29.61 -40.66 -24.83
CA LEU A 26 -30.90 -40.28 -25.42
C LEU A 26 -31.13 -38.76 -25.43
N THR A 27 -31.51 -38.28 -26.62
CA THR A 27 -32.35 -37.13 -26.99
C THR A 27 -31.79 -35.75 -27.08
N SER A 28 -31.54 -35.35 -28.29
CA SER A 28 -31.93 -34.08 -29.00
C SER A 28 -32.12 -32.83 -28.15
N GLY A 29 -31.10 -31.97 -28.16
CA GLY A 29 -31.22 -30.54 -27.92
C GLY A 29 -30.03 -29.87 -28.60
N CYS A 30 -30.23 -29.27 -29.79
CA CYS A 30 -29.25 -28.43 -30.45
C CYS A 30 -29.02 -27.15 -29.59
N HIS A 31 -28.17 -27.27 -28.57
CA HIS A 31 -27.49 -26.10 -28.05
C HIS A 31 -26.14 -26.04 -28.77
N THR A 32 -26.00 -25.02 -29.63
CA THR A 32 -24.73 -24.60 -30.21
C THR A 32 -23.80 -24.20 -29.07
N GLY A 33 -23.20 -25.17 -28.39
CA GLY A 33 -22.11 -24.98 -27.46
C GLY A 33 -20.90 -24.53 -28.28
N LEU A 34 -20.63 -23.24 -28.29
CA LEU A 34 -19.28 -22.75 -28.59
C LEU A 34 -18.36 -23.49 -27.63
N ALA A 35 -17.41 -24.24 -28.19
CA ALA A 35 -16.47 -25.03 -27.39
C ALA A 35 -15.82 -24.13 -26.34
N ALA A 36 -15.95 -24.50 -25.08
CA ALA A 36 -15.42 -23.71 -23.94
C ALA A 36 -13.91 -23.41 -24.05
N SER A 37 -13.17 -24.10 -24.91
CA SER A 37 -11.75 -23.88 -25.18
C SER A 37 -11.42 -22.63 -26.01
N GLU A 38 -12.38 -22.10 -26.77
CA GLU A 38 -12.13 -20.91 -27.63
C GLU A 38 -12.37 -19.57 -26.90
N ALA A 39 -12.98 -19.57 -25.74
CA ALA A 39 -13.29 -18.37 -24.95
C ALA A 39 -12.33 -18.14 -23.79
N SER A 40 -11.18 -18.82 -23.73
CA SER A 40 -10.18 -18.65 -22.67
C SER A 40 -8.96 -17.88 -23.17
N ALA A 41 -8.39 -17.05 -22.28
CA ALA A 41 -7.10 -16.41 -22.50
C ALA A 41 -6.00 -17.47 -22.67
N ARG A 42 -5.15 -17.31 -23.69
CA ARG A 42 -4.14 -18.31 -24.04
C ARG A 42 -2.77 -17.92 -23.50
N PRO A 43 -2.01 -18.84 -22.89
CA PRO A 43 -0.63 -18.56 -22.49
C PRO A 43 0.22 -18.12 -23.69
N THR A 44 1.10 -17.13 -23.49
CA THR A 44 2.02 -16.61 -24.51
C THR A 44 3.36 -16.22 -23.91
N THR A 45 4.39 -16.11 -24.74
CA THR A 45 5.72 -15.61 -24.37
C THR A 45 6.00 -14.18 -24.87
N HIS A 46 5.07 -13.60 -25.60
CA HIS A 46 5.22 -12.24 -26.13
C HIS A 46 5.20 -11.18 -25.04
N SER A 47 5.86 -10.05 -25.30
CA SER A 47 5.88 -8.90 -24.39
C SER A 47 4.49 -8.27 -24.26
N PRO A 48 4.01 -8.04 -23.05
CA PRO A 48 2.69 -7.47 -22.82
C PRO A 48 2.66 -5.94 -23.08
N SER A 49 1.51 -5.44 -23.50
CA SER A 49 1.20 -4.02 -23.55
C SER A 49 0.56 -3.51 -22.24
N LEU A 50 -0.04 -4.43 -21.49
CA LEU A 50 -0.66 -4.17 -20.19
C LEU A 50 -0.18 -5.22 -19.19
N VAL A 51 0.20 -4.75 -17.99
CA VAL A 51 0.60 -5.60 -16.87
C VAL A 51 -0.36 -5.37 -15.71
N ILE A 52 -0.98 -6.42 -15.22
CA ILE A 52 -1.76 -6.41 -13.97
C ILE A 52 -0.83 -6.86 -12.85
N ALA A 53 -0.58 -5.97 -11.90
CA ALA A 53 0.34 -6.18 -10.79
C ALA A 53 -0.43 -6.20 -9.47
N ALA A 54 -0.47 -7.31 -8.75
CA ALA A 54 -1.29 -7.46 -7.56
C ALA A 54 -0.51 -8.03 -6.38
N THR A 55 -0.76 -7.51 -5.19
CA THR A 55 -0.25 -8.10 -3.95
C THR A 55 -1.12 -9.24 -3.44
N ALA A 56 -2.42 -9.20 -3.67
CA ALA A 56 -3.40 -10.27 -3.39
C ALA A 56 -3.24 -10.91 -1.99
N SER A 57 -2.94 -10.10 -0.98
CA SER A 57 -2.59 -10.54 0.36
C SER A 57 -3.81 -10.67 1.27
N ARG A 58 -3.65 -11.35 2.41
CA ARG A 58 -4.71 -11.49 3.43
C ARG A 58 -5.06 -10.16 4.13
N ALA A 59 -4.23 -9.15 4.03
CA ALA A 59 -4.45 -7.82 4.62
C ALA A 59 -5.16 -6.84 3.67
N GLU A 60 -5.77 -7.36 2.61
CA GLU A 60 -6.46 -6.62 1.57
C GLU A 60 -7.85 -7.19 1.33
N TRP A 61 -8.69 -6.49 0.58
CA TRP A 61 -9.93 -7.02 0.05
C TRP A 61 -9.63 -8.05 -1.04
N ARG A 62 -10.59 -8.92 -1.34
CA ARG A 62 -10.51 -9.76 -2.54
C ARG A 62 -10.31 -8.86 -3.75
N LEU A 63 -9.42 -9.25 -4.65
CA LEU A 63 -9.16 -8.48 -5.85
C LEU A 63 -10.45 -8.28 -6.66
N GLN A 64 -10.58 -7.10 -7.20
CA GLN A 64 -11.61 -6.72 -8.15
C GLN A 64 -10.91 -6.04 -9.32
N VAL A 65 -11.36 -6.26 -10.52
CA VAL A 65 -10.82 -5.57 -11.69
C VAL A 65 -11.51 -4.22 -11.80
N PRO A 66 -10.76 -3.10 -11.79
CA PRO A 66 -11.33 -1.77 -11.99
C PRO A 66 -11.99 -1.63 -13.37
N SER A 67 -13.05 -0.85 -13.45
CA SER A 67 -13.78 -0.64 -14.72
C SER A 67 -12.88 -0.13 -15.84
N ALA A 68 -11.97 0.79 -15.54
CA ALA A 68 -11.00 1.30 -16.50
C ALA A 68 -10.05 0.20 -17.02
N VAL A 69 -9.66 -0.75 -16.17
CA VAL A 69 -8.83 -1.90 -16.55
C VAL A 69 -9.63 -2.88 -17.41
N HIS A 70 -10.89 -3.16 -17.05
CA HIS A 70 -11.81 -3.94 -17.89
C HIS A 70 -11.91 -3.39 -19.31
N GLU A 71 -12.17 -2.09 -19.45
CA GLU A 71 -12.24 -1.42 -20.74
C GLU A 71 -10.93 -1.51 -21.52
N GLU A 72 -9.78 -1.40 -20.87
CA GLU A 72 -8.48 -1.56 -21.50
C GLU A 72 -8.24 -2.97 -22.02
N LEU A 73 -8.58 -4.00 -21.24
CA LEU A 73 -8.48 -5.41 -21.63
C LEU A 73 -9.39 -5.67 -22.84
N LEU A 74 -10.63 -5.21 -22.79
CA LEU A 74 -11.60 -5.39 -23.87
C LEU A 74 -11.15 -4.67 -25.14
N ASN A 75 -10.66 -3.44 -25.02
CA ASN A 75 -10.14 -2.67 -26.15
C ASN A 75 -8.90 -3.34 -26.77
N ALA A 76 -7.98 -3.89 -25.96
CA ALA A 76 -6.83 -4.64 -26.44
C ALA A 76 -7.27 -5.86 -27.25
N ALA A 77 -8.20 -6.67 -26.73
CA ALA A 77 -8.76 -7.82 -27.40
C ALA A 77 -9.45 -7.47 -28.74
N LEU A 78 -10.27 -6.40 -28.74
CA LEU A 78 -11.03 -5.95 -29.91
C LEU A 78 -10.13 -5.33 -30.99
N LYS A 79 -9.05 -4.63 -30.64
CA LYS A 79 -8.14 -3.98 -31.60
C LYS A 79 -7.07 -4.91 -32.17
N SER A 80 -6.87 -6.07 -31.58
CA SER A 80 -5.83 -7.01 -32.01
C SER A 80 -6.10 -7.54 -33.43
N GLN A 81 -5.16 -7.37 -34.34
CA GLN A 81 -5.26 -7.79 -35.76
C GLN A 81 -4.46 -9.06 -36.07
N LYS A 82 -3.67 -9.55 -35.13
CA LYS A 82 -2.83 -10.75 -35.27
C LYS A 82 -2.84 -11.56 -34.00
N ALA A 83 -2.49 -12.83 -34.11
CA ALA A 83 -2.23 -13.66 -32.94
C ALA A 83 -1.16 -13.01 -32.03
N ASP A 84 -1.33 -13.13 -30.73
CA ASP A 84 -0.52 -12.48 -29.71
C ASP A 84 -0.51 -10.92 -29.77
N GLY A 85 -1.52 -10.35 -30.43
CA GLY A 85 -1.67 -8.91 -30.55
C GLY A 85 -2.26 -8.21 -29.32
N ALA A 86 -2.90 -8.98 -28.43
CA ALA A 86 -3.49 -8.50 -27.18
C ALA A 86 -2.82 -9.19 -25.97
N THR A 87 -1.49 -9.10 -25.90
CA THR A 87 -0.73 -9.75 -24.82
C THR A 87 -0.82 -8.94 -23.54
N VAL A 88 -1.17 -9.60 -22.44
CA VAL A 88 -1.22 -9.07 -21.08
C VAL A 88 -0.41 -9.94 -20.14
N ALA A 89 0.13 -9.36 -19.06
CA ALA A 89 0.80 -10.10 -17.99
C ALA A 89 0.06 -9.96 -16.68
N LEU A 90 0.06 -11.04 -15.89
CA LEU A 90 -0.42 -11.06 -14.50
C LEU A 90 0.76 -11.36 -13.58
N VAL A 91 1.09 -10.39 -12.73
CA VAL A 91 2.17 -10.44 -11.74
C VAL A 91 1.56 -10.42 -10.35
N VAL A 92 1.59 -11.55 -9.66
CA VAL A 92 1.05 -11.68 -8.29
C VAL A 92 2.19 -11.90 -7.31
N ALA A 93 2.11 -11.31 -6.10
CA ALA A 93 3.15 -11.45 -5.09
C ALA A 93 3.48 -12.92 -4.80
N GLY A 94 4.76 -13.29 -4.96
CA GLY A 94 5.25 -14.65 -4.71
C GLY A 94 4.76 -15.74 -5.68
N GLN A 95 4.08 -15.38 -6.77
CA GLN A 95 3.69 -16.28 -7.84
C GLN A 95 4.56 -16.05 -9.08
N PRO A 96 4.78 -17.07 -9.92
CA PRO A 96 5.38 -16.87 -11.24
C PRO A 96 4.55 -15.91 -12.08
N THR A 97 5.21 -15.05 -12.87
CA THR A 97 4.51 -14.20 -13.83
C THR A 97 3.86 -15.07 -14.92
N GLN A 98 2.63 -14.76 -15.24
CA GLN A 98 1.87 -15.42 -16.29
C GLN A 98 1.55 -14.39 -17.39
N ARG A 99 1.69 -14.80 -18.64
CA ARG A 99 1.37 -13.97 -19.80
C ARG A 99 0.29 -14.64 -20.63
N PHE A 100 -0.66 -13.85 -21.11
CA PHE A 100 -1.84 -14.31 -21.82
C PHE A 100 -2.06 -13.48 -23.09
N ASP A 101 -2.54 -14.13 -24.14
CA ASP A 101 -3.07 -13.46 -25.32
C ASP A 101 -4.59 -13.45 -25.25
N LEU A 102 -5.16 -12.25 -25.26
CA LEU A 102 -6.61 -12.03 -25.25
C LEU A 102 -7.20 -11.87 -26.66
N THR A 103 -6.41 -12.11 -27.71
CA THR A 103 -6.88 -11.97 -29.09
C THR A 103 -7.99 -12.97 -29.38
N PRO A 104 -9.18 -12.52 -29.83
CA PRO A 104 -10.26 -13.42 -30.23
C PRO A 104 -9.88 -14.21 -31.49
N MET A 105 -9.86 -15.54 -31.39
CA MET A 105 -9.43 -16.41 -32.47
C MET A 105 -10.56 -17.28 -33.01
N ARG A 106 -10.41 -17.69 -34.27
CA ARG A 106 -11.19 -18.76 -34.93
C ARG A 106 -10.19 -19.82 -35.39
N GLY A 107 -10.01 -20.84 -34.60
CA GLY A 107 -8.93 -21.80 -34.80
C GLY A 107 -7.56 -21.10 -34.70
N ARG A 108 -6.76 -21.10 -35.76
CA ARG A 108 -5.43 -20.48 -35.81
C ARG A 108 -5.44 -19.04 -36.36
N GLN A 109 -6.59 -18.54 -36.80
CA GLN A 109 -6.73 -17.19 -37.38
C GLN A 109 -7.49 -16.28 -36.44
N VAL A 110 -7.24 -14.97 -36.56
CA VAL A 110 -8.00 -13.96 -35.82
C VAL A 110 -9.46 -13.97 -36.26
N GLU A 111 -10.38 -13.84 -35.33
CA GLU A 111 -11.80 -13.72 -35.64
C GLU A 111 -12.09 -12.35 -36.28
N HIS A 112 -12.55 -12.36 -37.52
CA HIS A 112 -12.87 -11.12 -38.29
C HIS A 112 -14.34 -10.78 -38.30
N ASN A 113 -15.24 -11.71 -37.99
CA ASN A 113 -16.65 -11.39 -37.85
C ASN A 113 -16.89 -10.52 -36.64
N THR A 114 -17.36 -9.31 -36.83
CA THR A 114 -17.46 -8.27 -35.80
C THR A 114 -18.29 -8.71 -34.60
N THR A 115 -19.44 -9.34 -34.84
CA THR A 115 -20.34 -9.80 -33.76
C THR A 115 -19.74 -10.95 -32.98
N LEU A 116 -19.15 -11.94 -33.67
CA LEU A 116 -18.50 -13.08 -33.02
C LEU A 116 -17.23 -12.64 -32.28
N ARG A 117 -16.47 -11.72 -32.87
CA ARG A 117 -15.27 -11.14 -32.27
C ARG A 117 -15.59 -10.43 -30.95
N LYS A 118 -16.64 -9.58 -30.93
CA LYS A 118 -17.06 -8.88 -29.72
C LYS A 118 -17.47 -9.87 -28.63
N ARG A 119 -18.31 -10.84 -28.92
CA ARG A 119 -18.75 -11.87 -27.98
C ARG A 119 -17.59 -12.71 -27.44
N LYS A 120 -16.62 -13.09 -28.29
CA LYS A 120 -15.43 -13.81 -27.86
C LYS A 120 -14.52 -12.95 -27.00
N ALA A 121 -14.30 -11.68 -27.34
CA ALA A 121 -13.51 -10.74 -26.56
C ALA A 121 -14.09 -10.57 -25.15
N GLU A 122 -15.39 -10.34 -25.03
CA GLU A 122 -16.09 -10.23 -23.75
C GLU A 122 -15.88 -11.48 -22.89
N ALA A 123 -16.10 -12.67 -23.45
CA ALA A 123 -15.93 -13.94 -22.73
C ALA A 123 -14.45 -14.21 -22.33
N ILE A 124 -13.47 -13.88 -23.19
CA ILE A 124 -12.04 -14.03 -22.87
C ILE A 124 -11.64 -13.09 -21.74
N VAL A 125 -12.10 -11.82 -21.79
CA VAL A 125 -11.81 -10.83 -20.75
C VAL A 125 -12.44 -11.23 -19.42
N GLU A 126 -13.71 -11.63 -19.41
CA GLU A 126 -14.40 -12.14 -18.21
C GLU A 126 -13.65 -13.30 -17.57
N ASN A 127 -13.24 -14.30 -18.35
CA ASN A 127 -12.45 -15.42 -17.86
C ASN A 127 -11.09 -14.97 -17.31
N PHE A 128 -10.43 -14.00 -17.93
CA PHE A 128 -9.17 -13.46 -17.44
C PHE A 128 -9.37 -12.67 -16.14
N GLU A 129 -10.45 -11.93 -16.00
CA GLU A 129 -10.82 -11.23 -14.76
C GLU A 129 -11.09 -12.21 -13.61
N HIS A 130 -11.68 -13.37 -13.88
CA HIS A 130 -11.80 -14.44 -12.90
C HIS A 130 -10.42 -14.92 -12.42
N LEU A 131 -9.45 -15.07 -13.30
CA LEU A 131 -8.07 -15.44 -12.91
C LEU A 131 -7.46 -14.35 -12.00
N ILE A 132 -7.69 -13.07 -12.28
CA ILE A 132 -7.22 -11.97 -11.43
C ILE A 132 -7.90 -12.03 -10.07
N THR A 133 -9.24 -12.12 -10.04
CA THR A 133 -10.03 -12.07 -8.79
C THR A 133 -9.81 -13.27 -7.89
N ASP A 134 -9.41 -14.41 -8.45
CA ASP A 134 -9.09 -15.64 -7.72
C ASP A 134 -7.62 -15.75 -7.35
N SER A 135 -6.79 -14.79 -7.79
CA SER A 135 -5.37 -14.77 -7.47
C SER A 135 -5.12 -14.59 -5.98
N VAL A 136 -4.11 -15.29 -5.47
CA VAL A 136 -3.66 -15.22 -4.08
C VAL A 136 -2.16 -15.10 -4.00
N ALA A 137 -1.67 -14.35 -3.01
CA ALA A 137 -0.24 -14.24 -2.73
C ALA A 137 0.38 -15.61 -2.45
N GLY A 138 1.54 -15.89 -3.06
CA GLY A 138 2.37 -17.06 -2.79
C GLY A 138 3.39 -16.84 -1.67
N VAL A 139 3.44 -15.66 -1.07
CA VAL A 139 4.37 -15.28 0.02
C VAL A 139 3.61 -14.71 1.21
N ALA A 140 4.20 -14.87 2.39
CA ALA A 140 3.72 -14.22 3.60
C ALA A 140 4.10 -12.72 3.59
N GLY A 141 3.23 -11.87 4.15
CA GLY A 141 3.43 -10.43 4.12
C GLY A 141 2.82 -9.76 2.89
N LEU A 142 2.97 -8.44 2.80
CA LEU A 142 2.57 -7.62 1.66
C LEU A 142 3.83 -6.99 1.08
N ASP A 143 4.19 -7.39 -0.15
CA ASP A 143 5.38 -6.95 -0.87
C ASP A 143 4.99 -6.23 -2.17
N LEU A 144 4.65 -4.95 -2.07
CA LEU A 144 4.31 -4.18 -3.25
C LEU A 144 5.54 -3.78 -4.07
N LEU A 145 6.69 -3.51 -3.44
CA LEU A 145 7.90 -3.12 -4.18
C LEU A 145 8.45 -4.27 -5.02
N GLY A 146 8.44 -5.49 -4.50
CA GLY A 146 8.85 -6.66 -5.27
C GLY A 146 7.87 -6.96 -6.42
N VAL A 147 6.59 -6.69 -6.26
CA VAL A 147 5.60 -6.79 -7.34
C VAL A 147 5.85 -5.74 -8.42
N LEU A 148 6.10 -4.46 -8.04
CA LEU A 148 6.41 -3.38 -8.97
C LEU A 148 7.69 -3.65 -9.77
N ASP A 149 8.76 -4.10 -9.10
CA ASP A 149 10.02 -4.41 -9.79
C ASP A 149 9.86 -5.54 -10.82
N ARG A 150 9.05 -6.57 -10.49
CA ARG A 150 8.75 -7.64 -11.45
C ARG A 150 7.84 -7.16 -12.58
N ALA A 151 6.84 -6.33 -12.29
CA ALA A 151 5.96 -5.78 -13.31
C ALA A 151 6.70 -4.95 -14.34
N GLY A 152 7.64 -4.09 -13.91
CA GLY A 152 8.47 -3.30 -14.82
C GLY A 152 9.41 -4.14 -15.70
N ARG A 153 9.75 -5.37 -15.30
CA ARG A 153 10.55 -6.28 -16.15
C ARG A 153 9.75 -6.89 -17.30
N GLU A 154 8.43 -6.88 -17.22
CA GLU A 154 7.58 -7.55 -18.22
C GLU A 154 7.51 -6.79 -19.54
N GLY A 155 7.61 -5.48 -19.54
CA GLY A 155 7.59 -4.70 -20.78
C GLY A 155 8.14 -3.29 -20.56
N ARG A 156 8.86 -2.76 -21.54
CA ARG A 156 9.30 -1.36 -21.54
C ARG A 156 8.18 -0.47 -22.07
N HIS A 157 7.94 0.64 -21.39
CA HIS A 157 6.85 1.58 -21.71
C HIS A 157 5.46 0.91 -21.66
N ALA A 158 5.32 -0.09 -20.78
CA ALA A 158 4.06 -0.76 -20.57
C ALA A 158 3.13 0.11 -19.70
N ARG A 159 1.83 -0.18 -19.81
CA ARG A 159 0.87 0.26 -18.81
C ARG A 159 0.83 -0.77 -17.69
N ILE A 160 0.96 -0.31 -16.45
CA ILE A 160 0.92 -1.19 -15.27
C ILE A 160 -0.25 -0.77 -14.40
N ALA A 161 -1.24 -1.65 -14.27
CA ALA A 161 -2.34 -1.50 -13.32
C ALA A 161 -1.97 -2.21 -12.01
N VAL A 162 -1.83 -1.45 -10.93
CA VAL A 162 -1.40 -1.95 -9.62
C VAL A 162 -2.58 -2.07 -8.69
N LEU A 163 -2.91 -3.30 -8.30
CA LEU A 163 -4.01 -3.64 -7.40
C LEU A 163 -3.45 -3.96 -6.01
N SER A 164 -3.38 -2.98 -5.13
CA SER A 164 -2.80 -3.15 -3.79
C SER A 164 -3.17 -2.05 -2.82
N SER A 165 -3.28 -2.41 -1.53
CA SER A 165 -3.39 -1.44 -0.45
C SER A 165 -2.09 -0.71 -0.14
N GLY A 166 -0.94 -1.22 -0.52
CA GLY A 166 0.36 -0.65 -0.23
C GLY A 166 0.77 -0.65 1.25
N VAL A 167 0.02 -1.28 2.16
CA VAL A 167 0.40 -1.39 3.58
C VAL A 167 1.49 -2.47 3.71
N SER A 168 2.67 -2.15 3.19
CA SER A 168 3.78 -3.09 3.07
C SER A 168 4.31 -3.57 4.40
N THR A 169 4.53 -4.89 4.48
CA THR A 169 5.11 -5.59 5.63
C THR A 169 6.30 -6.46 5.26
N ALA A 170 6.82 -6.24 4.04
CA ALA A 170 7.97 -6.94 3.49
C ALA A 170 9.10 -5.95 3.15
N PRO A 171 10.38 -6.40 3.19
CA PRO A 171 11.49 -5.61 2.68
C PRO A 171 11.32 -5.30 1.18
N PRO A 172 11.92 -4.21 0.67
CA PRO A 172 12.75 -3.24 1.39
C PRO A 172 11.95 -2.16 2.12
N PHE A 173 10.63 -2.03 1.90
CA PHE A 173 9.77 -1.04 2.53
C PHE A 173 8.78 -1.71 3.51
N ASP A 174 9.25 -2.07 4.68
CA ASP A 174 8.41 -2.58 5.77
C ASP A 174 8.01 -1.43 6.70
N ILE A 175 6.73 -1.04 6.67
CA ILE A 175 6.19 0.08 7.46
C ILE A 175 6.40 -0.12 8.97
N ARG A 176 6.41 -1.37 9.44
CA ARG A 176 6.67 -1.67 10.86
C ARG A 176 8.07 -1.25 11.31
N LYS A 177 9.02 -1.20 10.36
CA LYS A 177 10.41 -0.79 10.57
C LYS A 177 10.63 0.68 10.25
N PHE A 178 10.08 1.15 9.12
CA PHE A 178 10.17 2.54 8.68
C PHE A 178 9.31 3.50 9.50
N GLY A 179 8.21 3.01 10.08
CA GLY A 179 7.12 3.84 10.57
C GLY A 179 6.17 4.26 9.44
N TRP A 180 5.03 4.82 9.82
CA TRP A 180 4.06 5.34 8.88
C TRP A 180 4.64 6.54 8.12
N PRO A 181 4.51 6.58 6.78
CA PRO A 181 4.99 7.70 5.98
C PRO A 181 4.21 8.98 6.30
N ASP A 182 4.91 10.08 6.52
CA ASP A 182 4.32 11.41 6.76
C ASP A 182 4.91 12.49 5.83
N GLY A 183 5.69 12.09 4.84
CA GLY A 183 6.32 12.95 3.85
C GLY A 183 7.54 13.73 4.36
N GLU A 184 7.77 13.84 5.67
CA GLU A 184 8.92 14.57 6.21
C GLU A 184 10.24 13.89 5.89
N GLN A 185 10.25 12.56 5.90
CA GLN A 185 11.35 11.75 5.39
C GLN A 185 10.88 11.04 4.14
N SER A 186 11.52 11.31 3.01
CA SER A 186 11.22 10.61 1.77
C SER A 186 11.64 9.13 1.90
N VAL A 187 10.64 8.25 1.84
CA VAL A 187 10.86 6.80 1.75
C VAL A 187 11.67 6.48 0.49
N ALA A 188 11.34 7.16 -0.62
CA ALA A 188 12.04 7.00 -1.89
C ALA A 188 13.53 7.37 -1.80
N ALA A 189 13.87 8.49 -1.16
CA ALA A 189 15.27 8.88 -0.95
C ALA A 189 16.03 7.83 -0.11
N SER A 190 15.38 7.29 0.93
CA SER A 190 15.96 6.23 1.75
C SER A 190 16.17 4.93 0.97
N LEU A 191 15.25 4.54 0.10
CA LEU A 191 15.39 3.37 -0.78
C LEU A 191 16.45 3.61 -1.85
N LYS A 192 16.48 4.81 -2.45
CA LYS A 192 17.47 5.20 -3.45
C LYS A 192 18.90 5.13 -2.91
N SER A 193 19.14 5.65 -1.70
CA SER A 193 20.49 5.62 -1.08
C SER A 193 21.01 4.19 -0.81
N ARG A 194 20.12 3.18 -0.78
CA ARG A 194 20.44 1.77 -0.59
C ARG A 194 20.36 0.96 -1.88
N ASN A 195 20.08 1.61 -3.02
CA ASN A 195 19.82 0.95 -4.31
C ASN A 195 18.69 -0.08 -4.26
N GLU A 196 17.62 0.25 -3.53
CA GLU A 196 16.45 -0.61 -3.28
C GLU A 196 15.17 -0.08 -3.96
N LEU A 197 15.27 0.95 -4.81
CA LEU A 197 14.14 1.36 -5.65
C LEU A 197 13.85 0.30 -6.72
N PRO A 198 12.59 0.13 -7.15
CA PRO A 198 12.27 -0.67 -8.33
C PRO A 198 13.05 -0.16 -9.55
N GLN A 199 13.74 -1.07 -10.26
CA GLN A 199 14.75 -0.67 -11.26
C GLN A 199 14.19 -0.53 -12.67
N TYR A 200 13.02 -1.10 -12.97
CA TYR A 200 12.53 -1.28 -14.33
C TYR A 200 11.28 -0.47 -14.66
N LEU A 201 10.95 0.55 -13.86
CA LEU A 201 9.74 1.36 -14.04
C LEU A 201 9.91 2.58 -14.96
N ALA A 202 11.12 2.83 -15.44
CA ALA A 202 11.41 4.04 -16.20
C ALA A 202 10.61 4.10 -17.52
N GLY A 203 9.74 5.12 -17.63
CA GLY A 203 8.89 5.36 -18.80
C GLY A 203 7.57 4.59 -18.79
N ASP A 204 7.29 3.75 -17.79
CA ASP A 204 6.01 3.05 -17.67
C ASP A 204 4.90 3.98 -17.15
N ASP A 205 3.65 3.79 -17.64
CA ASP A 205 2.43 4.43 -17.12
C ASP A 205 1.84 3.55 -16.01
N ILE A 206 2.05 3.96 -14.75
CA ILE A 206 1.71 3.18 -13.58
C ILE A 206 0.49 3.77 -12.88
N ARG A 207 -0.57 2.98 -12.76
CA ARG A 207 -1.82 3.36 -12.13
C ARG A 207 -2.08 2.50 -10.91
N PHE A 208 -2.17 3.15 -9.76
CA PHE A 208 -2.47 2.50 -8.50
C PHE A 208 -3.96 2.54 -8.22
N TYR A 209 -4.54 1.37 -8.02
CA TYR A 209 -5.90 1.15 -7.57
C TYR A 209 -5.90 0.62 -6.15
N TYR A 210 -6.88 1.04 -5.34
CA TYR A 210 -7.08 0.60 -3.95
C TYR A 210 -5.94 0.96 -2.98
N LEU A 211 -5.06 1.88 -3.39
CA LEU A 211 -3.92 2.27 -2.56
C LEU A 211 -4.40 2.90 -1.24
N ALA A 212 -3.84 2.42 -0.14
CA ALA A 212 -4.23 2.74 1.24
C ALA A 212 -5.61 2.19 1.67
N ASP A 213 -6.18 1.22 0.92
CA ASP A 213 -7.45 0.58 1.26
C ASP A 213 -7.21 -0.80 1.87
N ALA A 214 -6.82 -0.81 3.14
CA ALA A 214 -6.48 -2.00 3.90
C ALA A 214 -7.72 -2.75 4.41
N ALA A 215 -7.61 -4.06 4.57
CA ALA A 215 -8.68 -4.94 5.03
C ALA A 215 -8.18 -6.12 5.89
N GLY A 216 -9.06 -7.05 6.20
CA GLY A 216 -8.74 -8.27 6.91
C GLY A 216 -8.29 -8.00 8.34
N THR A 217 -7.06 -8.39 8.67
CA THR A 217 -6.48 -8.18 10.00
C THR A 217 -5.88 -6.79 10.17
N GLN A 218 -5.68 -6.06 9.08
CA GLN A 218 -5.17 -4.70 9.10
C GLN A 218 -6.31 -3.72 9.43
N PRO A 219 -6.18 -2.88 10.48
CA PRO A 219 -7.19 -1.86 10.80
C PRO A 219 -7.38 -0.87 9.66
N ARG A 220 -8.58 -0.32 9.53
CA ARG A 220 -8.84 0.78 8.59
C ARG A 220 -7.92 1.96 8.89
N LEU A 221 -7.37 2.54 7.83
CA LEU A 221 -6.47 3.68 7.94
C LEU A 221 -7.26 4.99 8.08
N THR A 222 -6.78 5.87 8.93
CA THR A 222 -7.27 7.26 9.01
C THR A 222 -6.83 8.05 7.76
N SER A 223 -7.51 9.17 7.48
CA SER A 223 -7.18 10.02 6.33
C SER A 223 -5.69 10.40 6.24
N PRO A 224 -5.03 10.85 7.32
CA PRO A 224 -3.61 11.17 7.25
C PRO A 224 -2.73 9.97 6.87
N LEU A 225 -3.03 8.78 7.39
CA LEU A 225 -2.28 7.56 7.07
C LEU A 225 -2.47 7.14 5.61
N ARG A 226 -3.69 7.27 5.09
CA ARG A 226 -3.99 7.02 3.67
C ARG A 226 -3.19 7.96 2.77
N LYS A 227 -3.23 9.27 3.04
CA LYS A 227 -2.45 10.28 2.32
C LYS A 227 -0.95 10.00 2.38
N GLY A 228 -0.44 9.57 3.55
CA GLY A 228 0.97 9.20 3.73
C GLY A 228 1.39 8.03 2.84
N ILE A 229 0.61 6.95 2.78
CA ILE A 229 0.85 5.79 1.90
C ILE A 229 0.83 6.21 0.44
N ILE A 230 -0.20 6.94 0.01
CA ILE A 230 -0.33 7.42 -1.36
C ILE A 230 0.89 8.27 -1.77
N HIS A 231 1.26 9.24 -0.93
CA HIS A 231 2.42 10.09 -1.17
C HIS A 231 3.72 9.27 -1.30
N ALA A 232 3.93 8.31 -0.39
CA ALA A 232 5.14 7.48 -0.40
C ALA A 232 5.27 6.66 -1.69
N TYR A 233 4.20 6.01 -2.15
CA TYR A 233 4.27 5.21 -3.38
C TYR A 233 4.36 6.04 -4.64
N LEU A 234 3.72 7.20 -4.71
CA LEU A 234 3.91 8.13 -5.83
C LEU A 234 5.35 8.66 -5.88
N ASP A 235 5.96 8.95 -4.73
CA ASP A 235 7.35 9.40 -4.64
C ASP A 235 8.34 8.28 -5.03
N ILE A 236 8.14 7.06 -4.53
CA ILE A 236 8.92 5.88 -4.91
C ILE A 236 8.85 5.64 -6.42
N CYS A 237 7.66 5.60 -6.97
CA CYS A 237 7.40 5.32 -8.37
C CYS A 237 8.04 6.38 -9.30
N ARG A 238 7.86 7.67 -8.98
CA ARG A 238 8.49 8.77 -9.74
C ARG A 238 10.00 8.76 -9.61
N SER A 239 10.52 8.46 -8.42
CA SER A 239 11.97 8.34 -8.19
C SER A 239 12.59 7.16 -8.95
N ALA A 240 11.81 6.16 -9.29
CA ALA A 240 12.18 5.04 -10.16
C ALA A 240 11.99 5.34 -11.66
N GLY A 241 11.54 6.56 -12.03
CA GLY A 241 11.36 7.01 -13.40
C GLY A 241 10.00 6.70 -14.03
N GLY A 242 9.04 6.20 -13.28
CA GLY A 242 7.68 5.89 -13.74
C GLY A 242 6.79 7.14 -13.85
N ILE A 243 5.78 7.06 -14.71
CA ILE A 243 4.68 8.04 -14.82
C ILE A 243 3.54 7.51 -13.95
N CYS A 244 3.34 8.11 -12.78
CA CYS A 244 2.59 7.50 -11.70
C CYS A 244 1.37 8.31 -11.30
N ARG A 245 0.24 7.63 -11.16
CA ARG A 245 -1.02 8.22 -10.70
C ARG A 245 -1.80 7.24 -9.81
N VAL A 246 -2.66 7.76 -8.98
CA VAL A 246 -3.63 6.97 -8.20
C VAL A 246 -4.99 7.19 -8.81
N GLU A 247 -5.69 6.11 -9.06
CA GLU A 247 -7.05 6.13 -9.57
C GLU A 247 -8.02 5.99 -8.38
N ASP A 248 -9.10 6.76 -8.43
CA ASP A 248 -10.14 6.74 -7.40
C ASP A 248 -11.18 5.68 -7.78
N ASP A 249 -10.95 4.46 -7.32
CA ASP A 249 -11.87 3.34 -7.53
C ASP A 249 -12.13 2.64 -6.19
N ALA A 250 -13.35 2.14 -6.01
CA ALA A 250 -13.75 1.48 -4.77
C ALA A 250 -13.27 0.03 -4.75
N ALA A 251 -12.57 -0.35 -3.69
CA ALA A 251 -12.22 -1.74 -3.46
C ALA A 251 -13.47 -2.59 -3.20
N SER A 252 -13.36 -3.88 -3.50
CA SER A 252 -14.34 -4.89 -3.11
C SER A 252 -14.59 -4.84 -1.60
N ASN A 253 -15.76 -5.27 -1.15
CA ASN A 253 -16.06 -5.51 0.27
C ASN A 253 -15.95 -7.00 0.65
N LEU A 254 -15.48 -7.83 -0.27
CA LEU A 254 -15.32 -9.26 -0.08
C LEU A 254 -14.00 -9.59 0.61
N LYS A 255 -14.00 -10.62 1.45
CA LYS A 255 -12.80 -11.08 2.14
C LYS A 255 -11.77 -11.64 1.13
N ALA A 256 -10.49 -11.36 1.41
CA ALA A 256 -9.38 -11.96 0.67
C ALA A 256 -9.44 -13.49 0.68
N LEU A 257 -9.05 -14.10 -0.44
CA LEU A 257 -8.90 -15.55 -0.57
C LEU A 257 -7.58 -16.05 0.03
N ALA A 258 -6.57 -15.19 0.14
CA ALA A 258 -5.24 -15.52 0.64
C ALA A 258 -5.28 -16.02 2.10
N LYS A 259 -4.55 -17.12 2.36
CA LYS A 259 -4.47 -17.76 3.69
C LYS A 259 -3.16 -17.43 4.41
N LEU A 260 -2.10 -17.08 3.67
CA LEU A 260 -0.79 -16.79 4.25
C LEU A 260 -0.85 -15.60 5.19
N ARG A 261 -0.10 -15.70 6.29
CA ARG A 261 -0.13 -14.69 7.35
C ARG A 261 0.52 -13.39 6.87
N VAL A 262 -0.19 -12.28 7.07
CA VAL A 262 0.33 -10.92 6.92
C VAL A 262 0.45 -10.30 8.31
N PRO A 263 1.63 -9.85 8.72
CA PRO A 263 1.80 -9.14 9.97
C PRO A 263 0.98 -7.84 9.98
N VAL A 264 0.35 -7.53 11.11
CA VAL A 264 -0.38 -6.27 11.28
C VAL A 264 0.62 -5.13 11.44
N VAL A 265 0.39 -4.03 10.73
CA VAL A 265 1.07 -2.77 10.98
C VAL A 265 0.28 -2.00 12.04
N PRO A 266 0.80 -1.85 13.25
CA PRO A 266 0.06 -1.19 14.32
C PRO A 266 -0.21 0.27 13.97
N LEU A 267 -1.43 0.73 14.21
CA LEU A 267 -1.75 2.15 14.03
C LEU A 267 -0.99 3.00 15.05
N PRO A 268 -0.51 4.18 14.68
CA PRO A 268 0.06 5.12 15.61
C PRO A 268 -1.00 5.58 16.60
N LYS A 269 -0.61 5.84 17.82
CA LYS A 269 -1.50 6.28 18.90
C LYS A 269 -0.84 7.36 19.74
N VAL A 270 -1.68 8.18 20.37
CA VAL A 270 -1.24 9.13 21.37
C VAL A 270 -0.72 8.36 22.60
N ILE A 271 0.48 8.72 23.05
CA ILE A 271 1.15 8.07 24.19
C ILE A 271 1.22 9.07 25.35
N SER A 272 0.69 8.67 26.52
CA SER A 272 0.86 9.42 27.75
C SER A 272 2.18 9.05 28.43
N VAL A 273 3.04 10.04 28.62
CA VAL A 273 4.34 9.89 29.29
C VAL A 273 4.28 10.59 30.64
N PRO A 274 4.48 9.86 31.75
CA PRO A 274 4.58 10.50 33.07
C PRO A 274 5.82 11.37 33.15
N ARG A 275 5.72 12.48 33.86
CA ARG A 275 6.83 13.35 34.18
C ARG A 275 7.33 13.08 35.60
N LYS A 276 8.48 13.62 35.98
CA LYS A 276 9.03 13.51 37.34
C LYS A 276 8.04 14.05 38.39
N ARG A 277 7.31 15.11 38.07
CA ARG A 277 6.22 15.62 38.91
C ARG A 277 4.95 14.82 38.65
N ARG A 278 4.35 14.28 39.68
CA ARG A 278 3.12 13.45 39.57
C ARG A 278 1.92 14.19 38.95
N CYS A 279 1.90 15.51 39.10
CA CYS A 279 0.87 16.42 38.56
C CYS A 279 1.12 16.83 37.11
N GLU A 280 2.26 16.46 36.49
CA GLU A 280 2.57 16.74 35.08
C GLU A 280 2.45 15.48 34.23
N ARG A 281 1.91 15.65 33.04
CA ARG A 281 1.85 14.62 32.01
C ARG A 281 2.16 15.20 30.64
N THR A 282 2.93 14.49 29.84
CA THR A 282 3.14 14.82 28.44
C THR A 282 2.43 13.82 27.56
N LEU A 283 1.58 14.30 26.66
CA LEU A 283 1.00 13.52 25.60
C LEU A 283 1.85 13.68 24.35
N ARG A 284 2.32 12.57 23.81
CA ARG A 284 3.05 12.50 22.54
C ARG A 284 2.07 12.11 21.45
N VAL A 285 1.84 13.04 20.53
CA VAL A 285 0.96 12.86 19.39
C VAL A 285 1.85 12.69 18.14
N PRO A 286 1.87 11.52 17.50
CA PRO A 286 2.61 11.33 16.25
C PRO A 286 2.17 12.32 15.18
N SER A 287 3.12 12.95 14.46
CA SER A 287 2.82 13.93 13.40
C SER A 287 1.88 13.36 12.32
N VAL A 288 2.03 12.09 12.00
CA VAL A 288 1.20 11.40 11.01
C VAL A 288 -0.29 11.30 11.39
N LEU A 289 -0.67 11.57 12.64
CA LEU A 289 -2.07 11.66 13.06
C LEU A 289 -2.63 13.08 12.94
N LEU A 290 -1.78 14.06 12.73
CA LEU A 290 -2.14 15.47 12.79
C LEU A 290 -2.05 16.16 11.43
N PHE A 291 -1.03 15.87 10.63
CA PHE A 291 -0.65 16.67 9.48
C PHE A 291 -0.71 15.91 8.19
N ALA A 292 -1.06 16.61 7.10
CA ALA A 292 -0.83 16.14 5.76
C ALA A 292 0.68 15.91 5.51
N PRO A 293 1.06 15.00 4.58
CA PRO A 293 2.45 14.73 4.28
C PRO A 293 3.25 16.01 3.99
N ASN A 294 4.43 16.11 4.58
CA ASN A 294 5.37 17.22 4.44
C ASN A 294 4.78 18.62 4.71
N SER A 295 3.79 18.70 5.59
CA SER A 295 3.01 19.92 5.86
C SER A 295 2.94 20.25 7.35
N ALA A 296 2.55 21.50 7.66
CA ALA A 296 2.06 21.94 8.95
C ALA A 296 0.54 22.20 8.93
N ALA A 297 -0.13 21.97 7.81
CA ALA A 297 -1.58 21.99 7.74
C ALA A 297 -2.14 20.74 8.44
N LEU A 298 -3.09 20.95 9.34
CA LEU A 298 -3.79 19.85 9.99
C LEU A 298 -4.65 19.11 8.97
N ASP A 299 -4.68 17.79 9.10
CA ASP A 299 -5.56 16.92 8.31
C ASP A 299 -6.95 16.84 8.99
N ASP A 300 -7.98 16.50 8.20
CA ASP A 300 -9.37 16.41 8.69
C ASP A 300 -9.52 15.40 9.84
N GLY A 301 -8.63 14.42 9.93
CA GLY A 301 -8.60 13.41 11.00
C GLY A 301 -7.88 13.86 12.28
N ALA A 302 -7.24 15.04 12.31
CA ALA A 302 -6.44 15.52 13.43
C ALA A 302 -7.26 15.70 14.72
N ASP A 303 -8.52 16.08 14.60
CA ASP A 303 -9.41 16.31 15.74
C ASP A 303 -9.58 15.07 16.61
N ALA A 304 -9.63 13.89 16.00
CA ALA A 304 -9.75 12.63 16.74
C ALA A 304 -8.56 12.41 17.71
N ALA A 305 -7.36 12.84 17.30
CA ALA A 305 -6.16 12.78 18.14
C ALA A 305 -6.12 13.88 19.22
N LEU A 306 -6.73 15.04 18.97
CA LEU A 306 -6.70 16.20 19.86
C LEU A 306 -7.86 16.22 20.86
N ARG A 307 -9.01 15.64 20.55
CA ARG A 307 -10.20 15.63 21.40
C ARG A 307 -9.95 15.14 22.82
N PRO A 308 -9.22 14.03 23.07
CA PRO A 308 -8.93 13.61 24.45
C PRO A 308 -8.14 14.62 25.27
N ILE A 309 -7.42 15.54 24.59
CA ILE A 309 -6.67 16.62 25.24
C ILE A 309 -7.63 17.76 25.60
N VAL A 310 -8.48 18.14 24.65
CA VAL A 310 -9.55 19.12 24.86
C VAL A 310 -10.42 18.72 26.04
N ASP A 311 -10.90 17.45 26.06
CA ASP A 311 -11.75 16.94 27.11
C ASP A 311 -11.09 17.04 28.50
N LYS A 312 -9.79 16.77 28.59
CA LYS A 312 -9.06 16.90 29.86
C LYS A 312 -8.93 18.34 30.34
N VAL A 313 -8.68 19.27 29.45
CA VAL A 313 -8.49 20.68 29.81
C VAL A 313 -9.83 21.32 30.12
N VAL A 314 -10.82 21.14 29.25
CA VAL A 314 -12.16 21.77 29.39
C VAL A 314 -12.92 21.16 30.59
N ASN A 315 -12.95 19.82 30.72
CA ASN A 315 -13.61 19.15 31.83
C ASN A 315 -12.84 19.32 33.15
N GLY A 316 -11.57 19.70 33.12
CA GLY A 316 -10.76 20.08 34.28
C GLY A 316 -11.20 21.38 34.94
N ARG A 317 -12.18 22.10 34.41
CA ARG A 317 -12.76 23.35 34.96
C ARG A 317 -11.70 24.34 35.40
N GLY A 318 -10.66 24.55 34.56
CA GLY A 318 -9.57 25.50 34.86
C GLY A 318 -8.49 24.97 35.80
N THR A 319 -8.61 23.72 36.26
CA THR A 319 -7.55 23.08 37.09
C THR A 319 -6.42 22.46 36.30
N THR A 320 -6.57 22.33 34.98
CA THR A 320 -5.55 21.78 34.07
C THR A 320 -5.12 22.83 33.07
N VAL A 321 -3.82 23.10 33.02
CA VAL A 321 -3.19 24.06 32.08
C VAL A 321 -2.27 23.26 31.12
N ILE A 322 -2.13 23.75 29.89
CA ILE A 322 -1.14 23.29 28.93
C ILE A 322 0.11 24.15 29.09
N THR A 323 1.12 23.61 29.77
CA THR A 323 2.35 24.35 30.05
C THR A 323 3.27 24.46 28.84
N GLU A 324 3.27 23.45 27.93
CA GLU A 324 4.04 23.52 26.70
C GLU A 324 3.37 22.69 25.58
N ILE A 325 3.30 23.27 24.39
CA ILE A 325 3.08 22.55 23.12
C ILE A 325 4.38 22.64 22.34
N SER A 326 5.08 21.51 22.18
CA SER A 326 6.35 21.46 21.45
C SER A 326 6.27 20.58 20.22
N GLY A 327 6.67 21.14 19.09
CA GLY A 327 6.82 20.41 17.83
C GLY A 327 8.22 19.82 17.69
N HIS A 328 8.31 18.60 17.15
CA HIS A 328 9.57 17.91 16.91
C HIS A 328 9.58 17.33 15.49
N THR A 329 10.77 17.38 14.87
CA THR A 329 11.04 16.75 13.58
C THR A 329 12.03 15.59 13.76
N ALA A 330 12.13 14.74 12.75
CA ALA A 330 13.29 13.86 12.61
C ALA A 330 14.46 14.66 11.99
N ASP A 331 15.51 13.98 11.57
CA ASP A 331 16.61 14.60 10.85
C ASP A 331 16.10 15.14 9.51
N VAL A 332 16.04 16.47 9.38
CA VAL A 332 15.69 17.19 8.13
C VAL A 332 16.93 17.93 7.67
N ASP A 333 17.29 17.75 6.44
CA ASP A 333 18.42 18.46 5.85
C ASP A 333 18.21 19.97 5.89
N ALA A 334 19.23 20.69 6.32
CA ALA A 334 19.39 22.15 6.23
C ALA A 334 18.33 23.03 6.92
N GLY A 335 18.29 23.07 8.25
CA GLY A 335 17.79 24.23 9.01
C GLY A 335 16.29 24.47 9.09
N ASP A 336 15.47 23.80 8.29
CA ASP A 336 14.01 24.00 8.25
C ASP A 336 13.24 23.22 9.33
N GLY A 337 13.88 22.29 10.01
CA GLY A 337 13.24 21.45 11.02
C GLY A 337 12.67 22.25 12.19
N VAL A 338 13.37 23.28 12.67
CA VAL A 338 12.88 24.15 13.73
C VAL A 338 11.69 24.98 13.24
N LYS A 339 11.77 25.55 12.05
CA LYS A 339 10.67 26.33 11.46
C LYS A 339 9.43 25.46 11.22
N LEU A 340 9.60 24.24 10.67
CA LEU A 340 8.51 23.32 10.44
C LEU A 340 7.86 22.90 11.76
N SER A 341 8.66 22.49 12.75
CA SER A 341 8.17 22.10 14.07
C SER A 341 7.46 23.24 14.80
N GLN A 342 7.91 24.50 14.65
CA GLN A 342 7.25 25.66 15.17
C GLN A 342 5.90 25.92 14.51
N ARG A 343 5.81 25.81 13.17
CA ARG A 343 4.54 25.95 12.45
C ARG A 343 3.54 24.87 12.89
N ARG A 344 4.01 23.62 13.07
CA ARG A 344 3.20 22.49 13.55
C ARG A 344 2.67 22.73 14.98
N ALA A 345 3.54 23.15 15.90
CA ALA A 345 3.12 23.45 17.27
C ALA A 345 2.06 24.56 17.30
N ARG A 346 2.23 25.63 16.52
CA ARG A 346 1.25 26.72 16.40
C ARG A 346 -0.07 26.24 15.77
N ALA A 347 -0.03 25.36 14.77
CA ALA A 347 -1.25 24.82 14.17
C ALA A 347 -2.06 24.00 15.17
N VAL A 348 -1.39 23.18 15.99
CA VAL A 348 -2.03 22.41 17.07
C VAL A 348 -2.61 23.36 18.13
N ALA A 349 -1.87 24.37 18.58
CA ALA A 349 -2.37 25.35 19.56
C ALA A 349 -3.66 26.03 19.08
N ARG A 350 -3.64 26.59 17.86
CA ARG A 350 -4.84 27.21 17.26
C ARG A 350 -6.00 26.22 17.15
N ARG A 351 -5.72 24.95 16.82
CA ARG A 351 -6.81 23.97 16.72
C ARG A 351 -7.41 23.61 18.08
N LEU A 352 -6.59 23.49 19.12
CA LEU A 352 -7.08 23.30 20.49
C LEU A 352 -7.97 24.47 20.93
N GLU A 353 -7.59 25.71 20.62
CA GLU A 353 -8.41 26.91 20.88
C GLU A 353 -9.76 26.84 20.14
N GLN A 354 -9.75 26.51 18.85
CA GLN A 354 -10.97 26.31 18.05
C GLN A 354 -11.88 25.20 18.60
N LEU A 355 -11.28 24.18 19.23
CA LEU A 355 -12.01 23.07 19.86
C LEU A 355 -12.49 23.40 21.29
N GLY A 356 -12.26 24.62 21.78
CA GLY A 356 -12.80 25.13 23.03
C GLY A 356 -11.80 25.24 24.20
N VAL A 357 -10.50 25.01 23.97
CA VAL A 357 -9.48 25.28 25.00
C VAL A 357 -9.24 26.76 25.09
N PRO A 358 -9.47 27.42 26.27
CA PRO A 358 -9.15 28.83 26.43
C PRO A 358 -7.67 29.13 26.15
N ALA A 359 -7.39 30.15 25.34
CA ALA A 359 -6.02 30.55 25.02
C ALA A 359 -5.16 30.84 26.27
N ALA A 360 -5.77 31.39 27.33
CA ALA A 360 -5.09 31.64 28.62
C ALA A 360 -4.59 30.37 29.33
N LEU A 361 -5.07 29.20 28.94
CA LEU A 361 -4.60 27.90 29.46
C LEU A 361 -3.48 27.29 28.63
N ILE A 362 -2.95 27.95 27.60
CA ILE A 362 -1.82 27.54 26.79
C ILE A 362 -0.66 28.52 27.04
N GLU A 363 0.36 28.04 27.76
CA GLU A 363 1.45 28.96 28.21
C GLU A 363 2.54 29.11 27.14
N HIS A 364 3.07 28.00 26.63
CA HIS A 364 4.21 27.99 25.68
C HIS A 364 3.97 27.16 24.43
N VAL A 365 4.33 27.73 23.26
CA VAL A 365 4.24 27.05 21.96
C VAL A 365 5.58 27.18 21.24
N VAL A 366 6.32 26.07 21.14
CA VAL A 366 7.72 26.07 20.69
C VAL A 366 8.01 25.02 19.64
N GLY A 367 8.89 25.33 18.68
CA GLY A 367 9.50 24.37 17.77
C GLY A 367 10.84 23.91 18.31
N ARG A 368 11.02 22.62 18.46
CA ARG A 368 12.26 22.02 18.97
C ARG A 368 13.12 21.39 17.85
N GLY A 369 12.58 21.29 16.63
CA GLY A 369 13.28 20.58 15.56
C GLY A 369 13.68 19.16 16.00
N GLU A 370 14.91 18.81 15.73
CA GLU A 370 15.51 17.51 16.09
C GLU A 370 16.26 17.50 17.45
N SER A 371 16.29 18.62 18.17
CA SER A 371 17.13 18.80 19.37
C SER A 371 16.77 17.86 20.54
N ARG A 372 15.57 17.27 20.56
CA ARG A 372 15.10 16.36 21.62
C ARG A 372 14.57 15.04 21.03
N PRO A 373 15.44 14.21 20.44
CA PRO A 373 15.00 12.93 19.86
C PRO A 373 14.62 11.95 20.97
N VAL A 374 13.58 11.13 20.72
CA VAL A 374 13.20 9.99 21.58
C VAL A 374 13.85 8.70 21.14
N VAL A 375 14.39 8.68 19.92
CA VAL A 375 15.23 7.63 19.35
C VAL A 375 16.31 8.28 18.49
N ARG A 376 17.41 7.59 18.22
CA ARG A 376 18.46 8.11 17.33
C ARG A 376 17.90 8.35 15.93
N ASN A 377 18.16 9.53 15.35
CA ASN A 377 17.79 9.86 13.97
C ASN A 377 18.63 9.08 12.96
N ARG A 378 19.91 8.87 13.25
CA ARG A 378 20.85 8.18 12.35
C ARG A 378 21.42 6.92 13.02
N LYS A 379 21.75 5.95 12.19
CA LYS A 379 22.54 4.77 12.56
C LYS A 379 24.03 5.13 12.65
N PRO A 380 24.87 4.21 13.18
CA PRO A 380 26.31 4.43 13.23
C PRO A 380 26.96 4.65 11.85
N ASP A 381 26.41 4.10 10.79
CA ASP A 381 26.86 4.25 9.39
C ASP A 381 26.43 5.60 8.75
N GLY A 382 25.83 6.51 9.51
CA GLY A 382 25.34 7.80 9.06
C GLY A 382 23.97 7.74 8.35
N SER A 383 23.47 6.57 8.00
CA SER A 383 22.16 6.43 7.35
C SER A 383 21.02 6.75 8.31
N ILE A 384 19.88 7.22 7.77
CA ILE A 384 18.72 7.55 8.58
C ILE A 384 18.16 6.28 9.22
N SER A 385 17.91 6.36 10.54
CA SER A 385 17.31 5.25 11.28
C SER A 385 15.84 5.06 10.86
N PRO A 386 15.41 3.86 10.52
CA PRO A 386 13.98 3.58 10.27
C PRO A 386 13.06 3.98 11.42
N SER A 387 13.58 3.94 12.66
CA SER A 387 12.83 4.34 13.86
C SER A 387 12.72 5.86 14.04
N ALA A 388 13.45 6.69 13.26
CA ALA A 388 13.46 8.14 13.35
C ALA A 388 12.05 8.75 13.19
N ALA A 389 11.14 8.05 12.50
CA ALA A 389 9.72 8.42 12.41
C ALA A 389 9.08 8.72 13.78
N ARG A 390 9.55 8.09 14.87
CA ARG A 390 9.06 8.34 16.23
C ARG A 390 9.44 9.71 16.78
N ASN A 391 10.42 10.39 16.19
CA ASN A 391 10.81 11.75 16.56
C ASN A 391 9.87 12.78 15.98
N ARG A 392 9.16 12.48 14.89
CA ARG A 392 8.16 13.33 14.25
C ARG A 392 6.86 13.31 15.06
N ARG A 393 6.73 14.28 15.96
CA ARG A 393 5.63 14.34 16.92
C ARG A 393 5.36 15.76 17.40
N VAL A 394 4.19 15.95 18.00
CA VAL A 394 3.91 17.09 18.88
C VAL A 394 3.78 16.56 20.30
N GLU A 395 4.49 17.17 21.22
CA GLU A 395 4.34 16.91 22.66
C GLU A 395 3.48 18.02 23.28
N ILE A 396 2.47 17.61 24.05
CA ILE A 396 1.59 18.52 24.79
C ILE A 396 1.75 18.18 26.26
N THR A 397 2.41 19.06 26.99
CA THR A 397 2.63 18.93 28.43
C THR A 397 1.52 19.66 29.17
N MET A 398 0.87 18.95 30.07
CA MET A 398 -0.21 19.47 30.90
C MET A 398 0.16 19.33 32.38
N SER A 399 -0.24 20.30 33.18
CA SER A 399 -0.08 20.33 34.62
C SER A 399 -1.38 20.72 35.30
N THR A 400 -1.58 20.27 36.55
CA THR A 400 -2.64 20.87 37.37
C THR A 400 -2.17 22.20 37.94
N VAL A 401 -3.09 23.15 38.07
CA VAL A 401 -2.79 24.53 38.53
C VAL A 401 -2.04 24.56 39.88
N ASN A 402 -2.30 23.59 40.76
CA ASN A 402 -1.64 23.49 42.07
C ASN A 402 -0.47 22.50 42.09
N CYS A 403 0.21 22.32 40.95
CA CYS A 403 1.39 21.47 40.89
C CYS A 403 2.56 22.13 41.64
N PRO A 404 3.09 21.52 42.72
CA PRO A 404 4.16 22.16 43.50
C PRO A 404 5.37 22.45 42.61
N SER A 405 5.85 23.68 42.63
CA SER A 405 7.19 24.01 42.15
C SER A 405 8.19 23.30 43.05
N LYS A 406 9.21 22.70 42.50
CA LYS A 406 10.35 22.20 43.28
C LYS A 406 11.07 23.33 43.91
#